data_fcfc534bcf0d5fc9ccebb6198f85100b
#
_entry.id   fcfc534bcf0d5fc9ccebb6198f85100b
#
_cell.length_a   1.000
_cell.length_b   1.000
_cell.length_c   1.000
_cell.angle_alpha   90.00
_cell.angle_beta   90.00
_cell.angle_gamma   90.00
#
_symmetry.space_group_name_H-M   'P 1'
#
loop_
_entity.id
_entity.type
_entity.pdbx_description
1 polymer ?
#
loop_
_entity_poly.entity_id
_entity_poly.type
_entity_poly.pdbx_seq_one_letter_code
_entity_poly.pdbx_strand_id
1 'polypeptide(L)'
;GGGENPFYEVNQSLAILYKDAASGECPVIHDPSKQTCAGSRFGCWTCTVVEVDNSLREMIDSGRDGYDAQNLTLLADFRDQLRDERNKPENRVHGRNRQGRILVQRDGSVGVGSYNMEYRKRLLERLRVLQTDVGDLLITPEEEGKIHQIWAEEQADLALKLERDMEAGE
;
A
#
# COMPACT_ATOMS: atom_id res chain seq x y z
N GLY A 1 -20.99 -26.69 36.38
CA GLY A 1 -19.63 -26.19 36.28
C GLY A 1 -19.50 -25.40 35.00
N GLY A 2 -19.67 -24.06 35.05
CA GLY A 2 -19.40 -23.18 33.93
C GLY A 2 -17.91 -22.92 33.91
N GLY A 3 -17.16 -23.65 33.09
CA GLY A 3 -15.79 -23.35 32.81
C GLY A 3 -15.78 -22.09 31.96
N GLU A 4 -15.22 -21.00 32.49
CA GLU A 4 -14.91 -19.81 31.71
C GLU A 4 -13.98 -20.22 30.56
N ASN A 5 -14.40 -19.94 29.33
CA ASN A 5 -13.57 -20.18 28.16
C ASN A 5 -12.42 -19.16 28.22
N PRO A 6 -11.15 -19.60 28.43
CA PRO A 6 -10.02 -18.69 28.58
C PRO A 6 -9.74 -17.86 27.31
N PHE A 7 -10.38 -18.20 26.19
CA PHE A 7 -10.28 -17.47 24.92
C PHE A 7 -11.49 -16.55 24.66
N TYR A 8 -12.41 -16.40 25.62
CA TYR A 8 -13.65 -15.65 25.39
C TYR A 8 -13.39 -14.18 25.08
N GLU A 9 -12.52 -13.54 25.85
CA GLU A 9 -12.16 -12.12 25.65
C GLU A 9 -11.38 -11.93 24.34
N VAL A 10 -10.45 -12.82 24.01
CA VAL A 10 -9.70 -12.80 22.75
C VAL A 10 -10.65 -13.00 21.57
N ASN A 11 -11.59 -13.92 21.67
CA ASN A 11 -12.59 -14.16 20.62
C ASN A 11 -13.56 -12.99 20.45
N GLN A 12 -13.94 -12.32 21.54
CA GLN A 12 -14.74 -11.10 21.45
C GLN A 12 -13.97 -9.95 20.78
N SER A 13 -12.74 -9.73 21.17
CA SER A 13 -11.86 -8.72 20.55
C SER A 13 -11.66 -8.97 19.06
N LEU A 14 -11.46 -10.24 18.69
CA LEU A 14 -11.39 -10.66 17.28
C LEU A 14 -12.71 -10.43 16.55
N ALA A 15 -13.86 -10.80 17.14
CA ALA A 15 -15.16 -10.59 16.50
C ALA A 15 -15.45 -9.10 16.27
N ILE A 16 -15.07 -8.25 17.21
CA ILE A 16 -15.18 -6.79 17.09
C ILE A 16 -14.29 -6.28 15.97
N LEU A 17 -13.01 -6.71 15.94
CA LEU A 17 -12.06 -6.33 14.89
C LEU A 17 -12.56 -6.74 13.50
N TYR A 18 -13.10 -7.96 13.37
CA TYR A 18 -13.69 -8.42 12.11
C TYR A 18 -14.95 -7.64 11.72
N LYS A 19 -15.76 -7.22 12.69
CA LYS A 19 -16.93 -6.38 12.43
C LYS A 19 -16.54 -5.03 11.86
N ASP A 20 -15.52 -4.38 12.43
CA ASP A 20 -15.02 -3.10 11.96
C ASP A 20 -14.37 -3.25 10.58
N ALA A 21 -13.56 -4.30 10.38
CA ALA A 21 -12.95 -4.60 9.08
C ALA A 21 -13.98 -4.91 7.97
N ALA A 22 -15.15 -5.39 8.33
CA ALA A 22 -16.23 -5.72 7.41
C ALA A 22 -17.25 -4.59 7.20
N SER A 23 -17.01 -3.38 7.73
CA SER A 23 -17.97 -2.25 7.69
C SER A 23 -19.36 -2.66 8.20
N GLY A 24 -19.41 -3.50 9.22
CA GLY A 24 -20.67 -4.01 9.81
C GLY A 24 -21.31 -5.18 9.06
N GLU A 25 -20.79 -5.62 7.92
CA GLU A 25 -21.26 -6.82 7.23
C GLU A 25 -20.62 -8.08 7.82
N CYS A 26 -21.42 -9.11 8.06
CA CYS A 26 -20.93 -10.37 8.64
C CYS A 26 -20.07 -11.13 7.61
N PRO A 27 -18.79 -11.44 7.91
CA PRO A 27 -17.90 -12.12 6.98
C PRO A 27 -18.29 -13.59 6.70
N VAL A 28 -19.33 -14.10 7.35
CA VAL A 28 -19.75 -15.52 7.29
C VAL A 28 -20.89 -15.76 6.29
N ILE A 29 -21.50 -14.73 5.72
CA ILE A 29 -22.58 -14.91 4.74
C ILE A 29 -21.95 -15.05 3.35
N HIS A 30 -21.71 -16.28 2.93
CA HIS A 30 -21.43 -16.64 1.56
C HIS A 30 -22.71 -16.57 0.71
N ASP A 31 -23.05 -15.38 0.25
CA ASP A 31 -24.00 -15.22 -0.84
C ASP A 31 -23.21 -15.13 -2.16
N PRO A 32 -23.29 -16.14 -3.05
CA PRO A 32 -22.56 -16.12 -4.31
C PRO A 32 -22.95 -14.98 -5.26
N SER A 33 -24.08 -14.32 -4.99
CA SER A 33 -24.55 -13.19 -5.79
C SER A 33 -24.02 -11.84 -5.30
N LYS A 34 -23.46 -11.79 -4.10
CA LYS A 34 -22.78 -10.60 -3.56
C LYS A 34 -21.29 -10.74 -3.71
N GLN A 35 -20.63 -9.66 -4.09
CA GLN A 35 -19.16 -9.65 -4.17
C GLN A 35 -18.59 -10.13 -2.85
N THR A 36 -17.91 -11.28 -2.89
CA THR A 36 -17.22 -11.90 -1.76
C THR A 36 -16.30 -10.89 -1.10
N CYS A 37 -16.41 -10.71 0.21
CA CYS A 37 -15.46 -10.13 1.20
C CYS A 37 -14.35 -9.17 0.68
N ALA A 38 -14.51 -8.59 -0.50
CA ALA A 38 -13.54 -7.69 -1.12
C ALA A 38 -13.38 -6.38 -0.32
N GLY A 39 -14.28 -6.14 0.66
CA GLY A 39 -14.25 -4.97 1.53
C GLY A 39 -13.62 -5.21 2.91
N SER A 40 -13.52 -6.48 3.35
CA SER A 40 -12.96 -6.79 4.66
C SER A 40 -11.43 -6.70 4.63
N ARG A 41 -10.90 -5.57 5.03
CA ARG A 41 -9.46 -5.35 5.15
C ARG A 41 -9.17 -4.79 6.53
N PHE A 42 -8.09 -5.27 7.14
CA PHE A 42 -7.64 -4.79 8.44
C PHE A 42 -6.75 -3.53 8.28
N GLY A 43 -7.34 -2.44 7.75
CA GLY A 43 -6.63 -1.17 7.67
C GLY A 43 -5.29 -1.25 6.95
N CYS A 44 -5.26 -1.82 5.75
CA CYS A 44 -4.02 -1.95 4.98
C CYS A 44 -3.63 -0.59 4.37
N TRP A 45 -3.04 0.26 5.17
CA TRP A 45 -2.68 1.64 4.86
C TRP A 45 -1.70 1.81 3.69
N THR A 46 -1.10 0.74 3.18
CA THR A 46 -0.25 0.75 1.98
C THR A 46 -0.98 0.25 0.73
N CYS A 47 -2.18 -0.32 0.87
CA CYS A 47 -2.90 -0.95 -0.23
C CYS A 47 -3.79 0.06 -0.96
N THR A 48 -3.51 0.29 -2.24
CA THR A 48 -4.28 1.19 -3.10
C THR A 48 -5.19 0.46 -4.09
N VAL A 49 -5.47 -0.84 -3.88
CA VAL A 49 -6.32 -1.64 -4.80
C VAL A 49 -7.78 -1.17 -4.75
N VAL A 50 -8.28 -0.83 -3.55
CA VAL A 50 -9.62 -0.27 -3.38
C VAL A 50 -9.57 1.25 -3.40
N GLU A 51 -10.59 1.90 -3.95
CA GLU A 51 -10.66 3.37 -3.98
C GLU A 51 -10.84 3.95 -2.58
N VAL A 52 -11.70 3.36 -1.76
CA VAL A 52 -11.97 3.77 -0.38
C VAL A 52 -11.72 2.58 0.53
N ASP A 53 -10.94 2.78 1.58
CA ASP A 53 -10.77 1.78 2.64
C ASP A 53 -11.81 2.03 3.73
N ASN A 54 -12.98 1.39 3.57
CA ASN A 54 -14.07 1.54 4.53
C ASN A 54 -13.68 0.96 5.90
N SER A 55 -12.93 -0.14 5.94
CA SER A 55 -12.49 -0.75 7.19
C SER A 55 -11.63 0.19 8.03
N LEU A 56 -10.69 0.88 7.40
CA LEU A 56 -9.84 1.85 8.08
C LEU A 56 -10.66 3.05 8.58
N ARG A 57 -11.64 3.51 7.80
CA ARG A 57 -12.54 4.59 8.20
C ARG A 57 -13.43 4.19 9.37
N GLU A 58 -14.03 3.00 9.34
CA GLU A 58 -14.82 2.45 10.45
C GLU A 58 -13.99 2.32 11.74
N MET A 59 -12.72 1.93 11.64
CA MET A 59 -11.83 1.88 12.79
C MET A 59 -11.59 3.28 13.37
N ILE A 60 -11.37 4.32 12.53
CA ILE A 60 -11.21 5.71 12.94
C ILE A 60 -12.50 6.22 13.61
N ASP A 61 -13.65 5.99 12.99
CA ASP A 61 -14.94 6.52 13.43
C ASP A 61 -15.48 5.79 14.66
N SER A 62 -15.03 4.56 14.91
CA SER A 62 -15.52 3.73 16.03
C SER A 62 -15.25 4.34 17.40
N GLY A 63 -14.20 5.16 17.53
CA GLY A 63 -13.78 5.77 18.79
C GLY A 63 -13.48 4.77 19.90
N ARG A 64 -13.15 3.52 19.55
CA ARG A 64 -12.95 2.45 20.53
C ARG A 64 -11.58 2.55 21.20
N ASP A 65 -11.57 2.14 22.46
CA ASP A 65 -10.31 1.93 23.18
C ASP A 65 -9.44 0.92 22.43
N GLY A 66 -8.16 1.25 22.27
CA GLY A 66 -7.19 0.44 21.54
C GLY A 66 -6.92 0.90 20.09
N TYR A 67 -7.71 1.84 19.56
CA TYR A 67 -7.43 2.50 18.30
C TYR A 67 -6.95 3.93 18.54
N ASP A 68 -5.78 4.26 18.07
CA ASP A 68 -5.32 5.64 17.98
C ASP A 68 -5.91 6.26 16.70
N ALA A 69 -7.06 6.91 16.82
CA ALA A 69 -7.78 7.51 15.70
C ALA A 69 -6.93 8.57 14.98
N GLN A 70 -6.03 9.28 15.70
CA GLN A 70 -5.14 10.26 15.07
C GLN A 70 -4.11 9.57 14.20
N ASN A 71 -3.43 8.54 14.70
CA ASN A 71 -2.45 7.78 13.94
C ASN A 71 -3.09 7.05 12.76
N LEU A 72 -4.28 6.45 12.96
CA LEU A 72 -5.02 5.82 11.87
C LEU A 72 -5.41 6.82 10.78
N THR A 73 -5.76 8.06 11.15
CA THR A 73 -6.06 9.11 10.17
C THR A 73 -4.82 9.47 9.35
N LEU A 74 -3.65 9.65 9.97
CA LEU A 74 -2.40 9.91 9.28
C LEU A 74 -2.05 8.80 8.28
N LEU A 75 -2.24 7.54 8.67
CA LEU A 75 -2.03 6.38 7.80
C LEU A 75 -3.03 6.34 6.65
N ALA A 76 -4.32 6.68 6.91
CA ALA A 76 -5.35 6.75 5.88
C ALA A 76 -5.07 7.86 4.85
N ASP A 77 -4.63 9.02 5.30
CA ASP A 77 -4.27 10.16 4.45
C ASP A 77 -3.07 9.81 3.56
N PHE A 78 -2.05 9.14 4.11
CA PHE A 78 -0.91 8.66 3.34
C PHE A 78 -1.35 7.66 2.26
N ARG A 79 -2.22 6.70 2.61
CA ARG A 79 -2.79 5.75 1.66
C ARG A 79 -3.55 6.43 0.54
N ASP A 80 -4.40 7.39 0.88
CA ASP A 80 -5.21 8.11 -0.10
C ASP A 80 -4.33 8.94 -1.05
N GLN A 81 -3.25 9.54 -0.56
CA GLN A 81 -2.25 10.18 -1.41
C GLN A 81 -1.56 9.18 -2.36
N LEU A 82 -1.18 7.99 -1.87
CA LEU A 82 -0.62 6.93 -2.74
C LEU A 82 -1.59 6.55 -3.85
N ARG A 83 -2.88 6.40 -3.54
CA ARG A 83 -3.94 6.10 -4.50
C ARG A 83 -4.05 7.20 -5.56
N ASP A 84 -4.13 8.45 -5.14
CA ASP A 84 -4.34 9.60 -6.02
C ASP A 84 -3.14 9.88 -6.93
N GLU A 85 -1.95 9.52 -6.46
CA GLU A 85 -0.70 9.74 -7.18
C GLU A 85 -0.24 8.53 -8.02
N ARG A 86 -0.79 7.34 -7.78
CA ARG A 86 -0.32 6.08 -8.40
C ARG A 86 -0.34 6.07 -9.93
N ASN A 87 -1.30 6.77 -10.53
CA ASN A 87 -1.50 6.77 -11.98
C ASN A 87 -1.08 8.09 -12.65
N LYS A 88 -0.52 9.03 -11.91
CA LYS A 88 -0.04 10.28 -12.48
C LYS A 88 1.18 10.02 -13.38
N PRO A 89 1.14 10.46 -14.66
CA PRO A 89 2.23 10.20 -15.60
C PRO A 89 3.58 10.72 -15.13
N GLU A 90 3.61 11.87 -14.46
CA GLU A 90 4.81 12.50 -13.91
C GLU A 90 5.52 11.66 -12.84
N ASN A 91 4.80 10.72 -12.21
CA ASN A 91 5.33 9.82 -11.19
C ASN A 91 5.82 8.48 -11.77
N ARG A 92 5.65 8.27 -13.08
CA ARG A 92 5.91 7.01 -13.75
C ARG A 92 7.00 7.12 -14.81
N VAL A 93 7.66 6.01 -15.06
CA VAL A 93 8.51 5.87 -16.25
C VAL A 93 7.59 5.65 -17.44
N HIS A 94 7.69 6.49 -18.46
CA HIS A 94 6.85 6.37 -19.64
C HIS A 94 7.12 5.09 -20.41
N GLY A 95 6.05 4.36 -20.69
CA GLY A 95 5.99 3.35 -21.72
C GLY A 95 6.76 2.07 -21.47
N ARG A 96 7.43 1.88 -20.35
CA ARG A 96 8.25 0.69 -20.11
C ARG A 96 7.94 0.03 -18.76
N ASN A 97 7.81 -1.29 -18.77
CA ASN A 97 7.76 -2.09 -17.55
C ASN A 97 9.17 -2.19 -16.91
N ARG A 98 9.27 -2.87 -15.75
CA ARG A 98 10.55 -3.10 -15.06
C ARG A 98 11.60 -3.82 -15.93
N GLN A 99 11.17 -4.62 -16.91
CA GLN A 99 12.06 -5.32 -17.84
C GLN A 99 12.43 -4.46 -19.06
N GLY A 100 12.02 -3.19 -19.11
CA GLY A 100 12.30 -2.28 -20.20
C GLY A 100 11.44 -2.48 -21.46
N ARG A 101 10.44 -3.38 -21.43
CA ARG A 101 9.52 -3.61 -22.55
C ARG A 101 8.43 -2.55 -22.60
N ILE A 102 8.06 -2.13 -23.80
CA ILE A 102 6.95 -1.19 -24.01
C ILE A 102 5.65 -1.90 -23.62
N LEU A 103 4.87 -1.22 -22.74
CA LEU A 103 3.54 -1.66 -22.34
C LEU A 103 2.53 -1.03 -23.30
N VAL A 104 1.99 -1.85 -24.20
CA VAL A 104 0.86 -1.45 -25.04
C VAL A 104 -0.41 -2.02 -24.41
N GLN A 105 -1.38 -1.15 -24.12
CA GLN A 105 -2.68 -1.54 -23.60
C GLN A 105 -3.57 -2.10 -24.74
N ARG A 106 -4.72 -2.68 -24.39
CA ARG A 106 -5.65 -3.27 -25.37
C ARG A 106 -6.21 -2.25 -26.35
N ASP A 107 -6.29 -0.98 -25.93
CA ASP A 107 -6.75 0.16 -26.75
C ASP A 107 -5.65 0.78 -27.63
N GLY A 108 -4.44 0.21 -27.61
CA GLY A 108 -3.28 0.71 -28.34
C GLY A 108 -2.52 1.83 -27.63
N SER A 109 -3.00 2.32 -26.51
CA SER A 109 -2.30 3.33 -25.73
C SER A 109 -1.04 2.75 -25.04
N VAL A 110 -0.07 3.63 -24.78
CA VAL A 110 1.13 3.23 -24.04
C VAL A 110 0.84 3.27 -22.55
N GLY A 111 0.96 2.11 -21.89
CA GLY A 111 0.72 2.00 -20.46
C GLY A 111 1.76 2.72 -19.62
N VAL A 112 1.40 3.06 -18.40
CA VAL A 112 2.33 3.62 -17.41
C VAL A 112 3.25 2.53 -16.87
N GLY A 113 4.55 2.83 -16.79
CA GLY A 113 5.56 1.93 -16.26
C GLY A 113 5.65 1.94 -14.74
N SER A 114 6.81 1.53 -14.22
CA SER A 114 7.12 1.62 -12.79
C SER A 114 7.18 3.07 -12.32
N TYR A 115 7.15 3.28 -11.01
CA TYR A 115 7.45 4.61 -10.45
C TYR A 115 8.87 5.05 -10.83
N ASN A 116 9.01 6.33 -11.22
CA ASN A 116 10.33 6.89 -11.48
C ASN A 116 11.11 7.09 -10.17
N MET A 117 12.41 7.27 -10.29
CA MET A 117 13.31 7.36 -9.13
C MET A 117 13.00 8.57 -8.25
N GLU A 118 12.65 9.69 -8.83
CA GLU A 118 12.33 10.91 -8.09
C GLU A 118 11.09 10.72 -7.21
N TYR A 119 10.04 10.11 -7.76
CA TYR A 119 8.83 9.82 -7.00
C TYR A 119 9.09 8.79 -5.88
N ARG A 120 9.89 7.75 -6.14
CA ARG A 120 10.27 6.77 -5.11
C ARG A 120 11.02 7.43 -3.94
N LYS A 121 11.94 8.36 -4.22
CA LYS A 121 12.65 9.13 -3.19
C LYS A 121 11.69 9.99 -2.36
N ARG A 122 10.77 10.68 -3.02
CA ARG A 122 9.72 11.46 -2.33
C ARG A 122 8.83 10.58 -1.45
N LEU A 123 8.46 9.39 -1.92
CA LEU A 123 7.66 8.45 -1.13
C LEU A 123 8.40 7.99 0.13
N LEU A 124 9.69 7.66 0.03
CA LEU A 124 10.49 7.27 1.18
C LEU A 124 10.60 8.40 2.19
N GLU A 125 10.82 9.63 1.74
CA GLU A 125 10.88 10.79 2.62
C GLU A 125 9.54 11.05 3.33
N ARG A 126 8.43 10.96 2.61
CA ARG A 126 7.08 11.07 3.19
C ARG A 126 6.80 9.98 4.21
N LEU A 127 7.28 8.75 3.95
CA LEU A 127 7.15 7.64 4.90
C LEU A 127 7.94 7.91 6.19
N ARG A 128 9.12 8.53 6.11
CA ARG A 128 9.91 8.94 7.28
C ARG A 128 9.19 10.01 8.10
N VAL A 129 8.61 11.01 7.43
CA VAL A 129 7.80 12.03 8.12
C VAL A 129 6.62 11.38 8.80
N LEU A 130 5.88 10.52 8.09
CA LEU A 130 4.75 9.79 8.66
C LEU A 130 5.15 8.93 9.87
N GLN A 131 6.29 8.23 9.81
CA GLN A 131 6.83 7.48 10.93
C GLN A 131 7.08 8.35 12.16
N THR A 132 7.58 9.58 11.95
CA THR A 132 7.82 10.54 13.03
C THR A 132 6.49 11.03 13.62
N ASP A 133 5.51 11.32 12.77
CA ASP A 133 4.20 11.86 13.20
C ASP A 133 3.37 10.80 13.93
N VAL A 134 3.41 9.56 13.47
CA VAL A 134 2.71 8.42 14.09
C VAL A 134 3.42 7.96 15.37
N GLY A 135 4.74 8.12 15.45
CA GLY A 135 5.55 7.68 16.59
C GLY A 135 5.82 6.18 16.64
N ASP A 136 5.45 5.43 15.60
CA ASP A 136 5.67 3.99 15.46
C ASP A 136 6.63 3.69 14.32
N LEU A 137 7.33 2.55 14.39
CA LEU A 137 8.26 2.11 13.36
C LEU A 137 7.49 1.59 12.14
N LEU A 138 7.46 2.35 11.05
CA LEU A 138 6.81 1.99 9.79
C LEU A 138 7.79 1.40 8.77
N ILE A 139 9.06 1.75 8.86
CA ILE A 139 10.15 1.21 8.05
C ILE A 139 11.41 1.07 8.91
N THR A 140 12.04 -0.09 8.85
CA THR A 140 13.28 -0.33 9.58
C THR A 140 14.50 0.24 8.87
N PRO A 141 15.61 0.53 9.58
CA PRO A 141 16.86 0.95 8.95
C PRO A 141 17.42 -0.07 7.95
N GLU A 142 17.20 -1.37 8.19
CA GLU A 142 17.61 -2.46 7.30
C GLU A 142 16.82 -2.43 5.99
N GLU A 143 15.50 -2.24 6.07
CA GLU A 143 14.63 -2.10 4.89
C GLU A 143 15.01 -0.87 4.07
N GLU A 144 15.25 0.25 4.73
CA GLU A 144 15.70 1.47 4.07
C GLU A 144 17.07 1.28 3.39
N GLY A 145 18.01 0.64 4.08
CA GLY A 145 19.29 0.27 3.51
C GLY A 145 19.14 -0.61 2.27
N LYS A 146 18.20 -1.57 2.31
CA LYS A 146 17.90 -2.42 1.16
C LYS A 146 17.26 -1.65 -0.01
N ILE A 147 16.41 -0.69 0.26
CA ILE A 147 15.84 0.20 -0.76
C ILE A 147 16.97 0.97 -1.47
N HIS A 148 17.88 1.58 -0.72
CA HIS A 148 19.00 2.32 -1.30
C HIS A 148 19.94 1.43 -2.12
N GLN A 149 20.20 0.20 -1.66
CA GLN A 149 20.99 -0.77 -2.41
C GLN A 149 20.32 -1.09 -3.76
N ILE A 150 19.01 -1.41 -3.77
CA ILE A 150 18.25 -1.70 -4.99
C ILE A 150 18.30 -0.51 -5.95
N TRP A 151 18.16 0.72 -5.45
CA TRP A 151 18.23 1.91 -6.30
C TRP A 151 19.60 2.11 -6.91
N ALA A 152 20.68 1.85 -6.17
CA ALA A 152 22.04 1.92 -6.69
C ALA A 152 22.28 0.87 -7.79
N GLU A 153 21.82 -0.36 -7.58
CA GLU A 153 21.89 -1.44 -8.58
C GLU A 153 21.11 -1.08 -9.86
N GLU A 154 19.87 -0.57 -9.72
CA GLU A 154 19.05 -0.13 -10.86
C GLU A 154 19.73 1.01 -11.66
N GLN A 155 20.39 1.96 -10.99
CA GLN A 155 21.11 3.04 -11.64
C GLN A 155 22.37 2.55 -12.38
N ALA A 156 23.12 1.64 -11.79
CA ALA A 156 24.29 1.02 -12.42
C ALA A 156 23.90 0.23 -13.68
N ASP A 157 22.83 -0.57 -13.59
CA ASP A 157 22.30 -1.33 -14.73
C ASP A 157 21.84 -0.41 -15.88
N LEU A 158 21.23 0.72 -15.53
CA LEU A 158 20.79 1.70 -16.53
C LEU A 158 21.99 2.36 -17.23
N ALA A 159 23.03 2.73 -16.48
CA ALA A 159 24.25 3.30 -17.03
C ALA A 159 24.92 2.34 -18.02
N LEU A 160 25.09 1.07 -17.63
CA LEU A 160 25.65 0.03 -18.50
C LEU A 160 24.83 -0.22 -19.78
N LYS A 161 23.51 -0.09 -19.71
CA LYS A 161 22.64 -0.20 -20.90
C LYS A 161 22.83 0.98 -21.84
N LEU A 162 22.91 2.19 -21.31
CA LEU A 162 23.13 3.40 -22.09
C LEU A 162 24.48 3.36 -22.80
N GLU A 163 25.54 2.90 -22.12
CA GLU A 163 26.87 2.74 -22.72
C GLU A 163 26.83 1.76 -23.90
N ARG A 164 26.21 0.60 -23.75
CA ARG A 164 26.06 -0.40 -24.82
C ARG A 164 25.24 0.14 -26.00
N ASP A 165 24.17 0.86 -25.72
CA ASP A 165 23.30 1.42 -26.76
C ASP A 165 24.05 2.52 -27.57
N MET A 166 24.93 3.26 -26.91
CA MET A 166 25.79 4.26 -27.57
C MET A 166 26.88 3.60 -28.44
N GLU A 167 27.50 2.52 -27.94
CA GLU A 167 28.51 1.75 -28.70
C GLU A 167 27.90 1.00 -29.91
N ALA A 168 26.62 0.57 -29.81
CA ALA A 168 25.93 -0.12 -30.88
C ALA A 168 25.33 0.82 -31.95
N GLY A 169 25.28 2.12 -31.68
CA GLY A 169 24.77 3.14 -32.60
C GLY A 169 25.83 3.84 -33.47
N GLU A 170 27.13 3.48 -33.26
CA GLU A 170 28.26 3.85 -34.16
C GLU A 170 28.44 2.73 -35.21
#